data_55de606aefdfd7227b179252ff470447
#
_entry.id   55de606aefdfd7227b179252ff470447
#
_cell.length_a   1.000
_cell.length_b   1.000
_cell.length_c   1.000
_cell.angle_alpha   90.00
_cell.angle_beta   90.00
_cell.angle_gamma   90.00
#
_symmetry.space_group_name_H-M   'P 1'
#
loop_
_entity.id
_entity.type
_entity.pdbx_description
1 polymer ?
#
loop_
_entity_poly.entity_id
_entity_poly.type
_entity_poly.pdbx_seq_one_letter_code
_entity_poly.pdbx_strand_id
1 'polypeptide(L)'
;DTGRKAAVKWDFNAWGAKYDDLLYDDIAGQHVVESSGVPYFKPGIVMEGGSIDVNGNGLVLTTEQCLLNRNRNPHLDRGRIEEYLKQYIAAPDVIWLASGIEGDDTDGHIDDFARFSSASSVLCAFSDKGENAPVLERNWSLLEKAKDRFGLELQRLPMPEPLYLE
;
A
#
# COMPACT_ATOMS: atom_id res chain seq x y z
N ASP A 1 24.19 8.18 3.42
CA ASP A 1 23.75 7.11 4.33
C ASP A 1 24.68 7.08 5.55
N THR A 2 24.12 7.26 6.75
CA THR A 2 24.89 7.26 8.01
C THR A 2 24.93 5.88 8.67
N GLY A 3 24.25 4.87 8.09
CA GLY A 3 24.06 3.54 8.69
C GLY A 3 23.21 3.53 9.96
N ARG A 4 22.66 4.70 10.39
CA ARG A 4 21.80 4.78 11.58
C ARG A 4 20.36 4.44 11.21
N LYS A 5 19.68 3.70 12.07
CA LYS A 5 18.26 3.38 11.95
C LYS A 5 17.41 4.54 12.46
N ALA A 6 16.30 4.77 11.80
CA ALA A 6 15.22 5.64 12.25
C ALA A 6 13.88 5.01 11.88
N ALA A 7 12.82 5.40 12.57
CA ALA A 7 11.46 4.95 12.26
C ALA A 7 10.64 6.09 11.65
N VAL A 8 9.62 5.73 10.89
CA VAL A 8 8.59 6.66 10.43
C VAL A 8 7.28 6.24 11.08
N LYS A 9 6.67 7.14 11.86
CA LYS A 9 5.35 6.95 12.47
C LYS A 9 4.32 7.68 11.62
N TRP A 10 3.62 6.94 10.79
CA TRP A 10 2.47 7.42 10.05
C TRP A 10 1.26 7.55 11.00
N ASP A 11 0.35 8.44 10.68
CA ASP A 11 -0.91 8.52 11.39
C ASP A 11 -1.83 7.37 10.96
N PHE A 12 -2.62 6.86 11.90
CA PHE A 12 -3.63 5.84 11.67
C PHE A 12 -5.00 6.37 12.05
N ASN A 13 -5.99 6.17 11.19
CA ASN A 13 -7.35 6.64 11.40
C ASN A 13 -8.42 5.55 11.24
N ALA A 14 -8.07 4.31 11.62
CA ALA A 14 -8.97 3.15 11.55
C ALA A 14 -9.59 2.96 10.16
N TRP A 15 -8.71 2.94 9.13
CA TRP A 15 -9.06 2.76 7.71
C TRP A 15 -10.12 3.77 7.21
N GLY A 16 -9.90 5.03 7.55
CA GLY A 16 -10.81 6.09 7.14
C GLY A 16 -11.98 6.29 8.10
N ALA A 17 -11.76 6.05 9.40
CA ALA A 17 -12.76 6.12 10.47
C ALA A 17 -13.94 5.14 10.28
N LYS A 18 -13.66 3.96 9.72
CA LYS A 18 -14.67 2.88 9.62
C LYS A 18 -14.94 2.21 10.97
N TYR A 19 -13.96 2.23 11.89
CA TYR A 19 -13.99 1.54 13.17
C TYR A 19 -13.63 2.51 14.28
N ASP A 20 -14.63 3.12 14.92
CA ASP A 20 -14.43 4.15 15.94
C ASP A 20 -13.65 3.64 17.17
N ASP A 21 -13.82 2.37 17.52
CA ASP A 21 -13.15 1.71 18.65
C ASP A 21 -11.65 1.48 18.38
N LEU A 22 -11.20 1.52 17.13
CA LEU A 22 -9.79 1.34 16.73
C LEU A 22 -9.04 2.67 16.51
N LEU A 23 -9.67 3.81 16.68
CA LEU A 23 -8.99 5.12 16.54
C LEU A 23 -7.83 5.29 17.54
N TYR A 24 -7.90 4.63 18.69
CA TYR A 24 -6.84 4.64 19.69
C TYR A 24 -5.58 3.86 19.29
N ASP A 25 -5.64 3.02 18.27
CA ASP A 25 -4.48 2.23 17.80
C ASP A 25 -3.38 3.10 17.20
N ASP A 26 -3.70 4.34 16.84
CA ASP A 26 -2.69 5.34 16.46
C ASP A 26 -1.68 5.59 17.61
N ILE A 27 -2.16 5.56 18.87
CA ILE A 27 -1.33 5.70 20.06
C ILE A 27 -0.41 4.49 20.25
N ALA A 28 -0.90 3.28 19.91
CA ALA A 28 -0.07 2.07 19.99
C ALA A 28 1.17 2.18 19.09
N GLY A 29 1.01 2.67 17.85
CA GLY A 29 2.14 2.95 16.96
C GLY A 29 3.15 3.94 17.55
N GLN A 30 2.67 4.96 18.27
CA GLN A 30 3.54 5.91 18.99
C GLN A 30 4.37 5.20 20.08
N HIS A 31 3.73 4.37 20.91
CA HIS A 31 4.43 3.63 21.97
C HIS A 31 5.46 2.63 21.41
N VAL A 32 5.16 2.00 20.28
CA VAL A 32 6.10 1.08 19.62
C VAL A 32 7.39 1.82 19.20
N VAL A 33 7.27 2.98 18.54
CA VAL A 33 8.46 3.71 18.10
C VAL A 33 9.23 4.30 19.29
N GLU A 34 8.57 4.79 20.32
CA GLU A 34 9.22 5.27 21.54
C GLU A 34 9.96 4.14 22.27
N SER A 35 9.35 2.97 22.40
CA SER A 35 9.96 1.80 23.04
C SER A 35 11.15 1.24 22.25
N SER A 36 11.21 1.48 20.94
CA SER A 36 12.32 1.02 20.10
C SER A 36 13.64 1.73 20.40
N GLY A 37 13.59 2.91 21.01
CA GLY A 37 14.77 3.73 21.33
C GLY A 37 15.47 4.31 20.09
N VAL A 38 14.91 4.18 18.89
CA VAL A 38 15.46 4.80 17.68
C VAL A 38 14.81 6.18 17.42
N PRO A 39 15.54 7.13 16.81
CA PRO A 39 14.94 8.36 16.34
C PRO A 39 13.78 8.09 15.40
N TYR A 40 12.74 8.89 15.45
CA TYR A 40 11.60 8.73 14.54
C TYR A 40 11.09 10.06 14.01
N PHE A 41 10.38 9.99 12.89
CA PHE A 41 9.75 11.09 12.19
C PHE A 41 8.25 10.88 12.15
N LYS A 42 7.49 11.97 12.27
CA LYS A 42 6.03 12.00 12.09
C LYS A 42 5.70 12.86 10.88
N PRO A 43 5.37 12.27 9.74
CA PRO A 43 4.99 13.01 8.55
C PRO A 43 3.68 13.80 8.67
N GLY A 44 2.77 13.36 9.56
CA GLY A 44 1.46 13.98 9.75
C GLY A 44 0.48 13.66 8.62
N ILE A 45 0.61 12.50 8.02
CA ILE A 45 -0.34 11.96 7.05
C ILE A 45 -0.75 10.55 7.45
N VAL A 46 -1.98 10.18 7.11
CA VAL A 46 -2.51 8.84 7.31
C VAL A 46 -1.92 7.90 6.26
N MET A 47 -1.35 6.79 6.73
CA MET A 47 -0.83 5.72 5.86
C MET A 47 -0.74 4.41 6.65
N GLU A 48 -1.34 3.38 6.15
CA GLU A 48 -1.30 2.04 6.71
C GLU A 48 -0.18 1.20 6.06
N GLY A 49 0.37 0.24 6.80
CA GLY A 49 1.41 -0.65 6.27
C GLY A 49 0.94 -1.46 5.05
N GLY A 50 -0.31 -1.91 5.07
CA GLY A 50 -0.92 -2.65 3.95
C GLY A 50 -1.27 -1.79 2.74
N SER A 51 -1.31 -0.46 2.89
CA SER A 51 -1.60 0.44 1.77
C SER A 51 -0.45 0.60 0.78
N ILE A 52 0.76 0.21 1.17
CA ILE A 52 1.98 0.28 0.34
C ILE A 52 2.77 -1.03 0.40
N ASP A 53 3.44 -1.35 -0.70
CA ASP A 53 4.45 -2.43 -0.73
C ASP A 53 5.73 -1.90 -1.37
N VAL A 54 6.89 -2.25 -0.83
CA VAL A 54 8.19 -1.71 -1.25
C VAL A 54 9.11 -2.83 -1.74
N ASN A 55 9.82 -2.59 -2.84
CA ASN A 55 10.79 -3.56 -3.37
C ASN A 55 12.18 -3.48 -2.73
N GLY A 56 12.41 -2.55 -1.79
CA GLY A 56 13.71 -2.32 -1.18
C GLY A 56 14.73 -1.60 -2.09
N ASN A 57 14.35 -1.22 -3.31
CA ASN A 57 15.18 -0.57 -4.30
C ASN A 57 14.55 0.72 -4.88
N GLY A 58 13.75 1.41 -4.06
CA GLY A 58 13.19 2.72 -4.38
C GLY A 58 11.87 2.71 -5.15
N LEU A 59 11.23 1.56 -5.31
CA LEU A 59 9.94 1.42 -5.97
C LEU A 59 8.86 0.99 -4.98
N VAL A 60 7.69 1.62 -5.08
CA VAL A 60 6.48 1.32 -4.28
C VAL A 60 5.35 0.84 -5.19
N LEU A 61 4.58 -0.13 -4.72
CA LEU A 61 3.23 -0.43 -5.19
C LEU A 61 2.21 0.16 -4.23
N THR A 62 1.14 0.72 -4.77
CA THR A 62 -0.02 1.20 -4.02
C THR A 62 -1.26 1.27 -4.91
N THR A 63 -2.41 1.65 -4.34
CA THR A 63 -3.64 1.85 -5.10
C THR A 63 -4.13 3.30 -5.05
N GLU A 64 -4.79 3.74 -6.12
CA GLU A 64 -5.48 5.02 -6.15
C GLU A 64 -6.65 5.04 -5.15
N GLN A 65 -7.37 3.93 -5.07
CA GLN A 65 -8.52 3.80 -4.17
C GLN A 65 -8.14 4.06 -2.71
N CYS A 66 -6.98 3.61 -2.25
CA CYS A 66 -6.55 3.79 -0.87
C CYS A 66 -5.91 5.16 -0.64
N LEU A 67 -4.76 5.44 -1.25
CA LEU A 67 -4.00 6.63 -0.89
C LEU A 67 -4.60 7.94 -1.39
N LEU A 68 -5.43 7.91 -2.44
CA LEU A 68 -6.17 9.08 -2.93
C LEU A 68 -7.60 9.16 -2.37
N ASN A 69 -7.96 8.26 -1.46
CA ASN A 69 -9.26 8.32 -0.81
C ASN A 69 -9.36 9.56 0.10
N ARG A 70 -10.49 10.25 0.01
CA ARG A 70 -10.74 11.43 0.83
C ARG A 70 -10.83 11.14 2.33
N ASN A 71 -11.09 9.90 2.69
CA ASN A 71 -11.13 9.46 4.09
C ASN A 71 -9.74 9.24 4.70
N ARG A 72 -8.65 9.39 3.94
CA ARG A 72 -7.27 9.36 4.44
C ARG A 72 -6.69 10.78 4.51
N ASN A 73 -6.31 11.32 3.37
CA ASN A 73 -5.61 12.60 3.27
C ASN A 73 -6.31 13.53 2.26
N PRO A 74 -7.50 14.09 2.57
CA PRO A 74 -8.33 14.84 1.60
C PRO A 74 -7.67 16.10 1.04
N HIS A 75 -6.59 16.56 1.68
CA HIS A 75 -5.83 17.74 1.31
C HIS A 75 -4.60 17.45 0.43
N LEU A 76 -4.32 16.15 0.17
CA LEU A 76 -3.18 15.73 -0.64
C LEU A 76 -3.65 15.21 -2.00
N ASP A 77 -2.87 15.54 -3.02
CA ASP A 77 -2.93 14.94 -4.33
C ASP A 77 -1.84 13.86 -4.51
N ARG A 78 -1.86 13.19 -5.65
CA ARG A 78 -0.89 12.15 -6.02
C ARG A 78 0.55 12.63 -5.88
N GLY A 79 0.87 13.79 -6.44
CA GLY A 79 2.24 14.32 -6.43
C GLY A 79 2.75 14.57 -5.02
N ARG A 80 1.89 15.07 -4.15
CA ARG A 80 2.25 15.28 -2.73
C ARG A 80 2.47 13.97 -1.99
N ILE A 81 1.65 12.95 -2.24
CA ILE A 81 1.84 11.62 -1.65
C ILE A 81 3.17 11.01 -2.14
N GLU A 82 3.48 11.09 -3.44
CA GLU A 82 4.77 10.62 -3.98
C GLU A 82 5.96 11.34 -3.34
N GLU A 83 5.85 12.65 -3.06
CA GLU A 83 6.89 13.39 -2.33
C GLU A 83 7.10 12.85 -0.91
N TYR A 84 6.03 12.52 -0.17
CA TYR A 84 6.13 11.89 1.14
C TYR A 84 6.81 10.51 1.06
N LEU A 85 6.41 9.66 0.11
CA LEU A 85 7.03 8.35 -0.09
C LEU A 85 8.52 8.48 -0.41
N LYS A 86 8.88 9.39 -1.30
CA LYS A 86 10.27 9.68 -1.64
C LYS A 86 11.07 10.17 -0.43
N GLN A 87 10.51 11.09 0.35
CA GLN A 87 11.20 11.73 1.46
C GLN A 87 11.39 10.80 2.66
N TYR A 88 10.36 10.02 3.01
CA TYR A 88 10.34 9.27 4.27
C TYR A 88 10.71 7.80 4.14
N ILE A 89 10.49 7.19 2.98
CA ILE A 89 10.84 5.77 2.74
C ILE A 89 11.81 5.58 1.57
N ALA A 90 12.40 6.67 1.07
CA ALA A 90 13.38 6.68 -0.02
C ALA A 90 12.88 5.99 -1.31
N ALA A 91 11.60 6.14 -1.61
CA ALA A 91 10.96 5.57 -2.79
C ALA A 91 10.59 6.67 -3.79
N PRO A 92 11.49 7.01 -4.74
CA PRO A 92 11.24 8.03 -5.75
C PRO A 92 10.24 7.62 -6.83
N ASP A 93 9.99 6.34 -6.99
CA ASP A 93 9.10 5.81 -8.01
C ASP A 93 7.92 5.04 -7.38
N VAL A 94 6.73 5.27 -7.94
CA VAL A 94 5.48 4.65 -7.48
C VAL A 94 4.72 4.06 -8.65
N ILE A 95 4.27 2.83 -8.52
CA ILE A 95 3.31 2.21 -9.42
C ILE A 95 1.94 2.27 -8.73
N TRP A 96 1.02 2.99 -9.36
CA TRP A 96 -0.34 3.15 -8.91
C TRP A 96 -1.25 2.13 -9.60
N LEU A 97 -1.79 1.19 -8.84
CA LEU A 97 -2.86 0.33 -9.28
C LEU A 97 -4.21 1.02 -9.00
N ALA A 98 -5.28 0.51 -9.61
CA ALA A 98 -6.55 1.24 -9.57
C ALA A 98 -7.27 1.09 -8.23
N SER A 99 -7.59 -0.14 -7.86
CA SER A 99 -8.42 -0.43 -6.70
C SER A 99 -8.16 -1.85 -6.16
N GLY A 100 -8.61 -2.09 -4.93
CA GLY A 100 -8.57 -3.39 -4.28
C GLY A 100 -9.63 -4.36 -4.79
N ILE A 101 -9.74 -5.50 -4.12
CA ILE A 101 -10.65 -6.60 -4.41
C ILE A 101 -11.95 -6.47 -3.61
N GLU A 102 -12.99 -7.16 -4.05
CA GLU A 102 -14.24 -7.27 -3.31
C GLU A 102 -14.02 -8.00 -1.98
N GLY A 103 -14.64 -7.48 -0.92
CA GLY A 103 -14.46 -7.98 0.43
C GLY A 103 -13.32 -7.31 1.22
N ASP A 104 -12.51 -6.49 0.57
CA ASP A 104 -11.53 -5.64 1.25
C ASP A 104 -12.21 -4.43 1.89
N ASP A 105 -12.21 -4.37 3.20
CA ASP A 105 -12.80 -3.27 3.97
C ASP A 105 -11.80 -2.14 4.29
N THR A 106 -10.58 -2.23 3.78
CA THR A 106 -9.52 -1.24 3.97
C THR A 106 -9.49 -0.15 2.89
N ASP A 107 -10.41 -0.17 1.91
CA ASP A 107 -10.47 0.70 0.73
C ASP A 107 -9.31 0.49 -0.26
N GLY A 108 -8.97 -0.73 -0.53
CA GLY A 108 -8.05 -1.07 -1.62
C GLY A 108 -6.60 -1.18 -1.19
N HIS A 109 -6.33 -1.83 -0.08
CA HIS A 109 -4.95 -2.15 0.29
C HIS A 109 -4.26 -2.97 -0.80
N ILE A 110 -3.00 -2.63 -1.07
CA ILE A 110 -2.20 -3.30 -2.10
C ILE A 110 -1.80 -4.72 -1.69
N ASP A 111 -1.58 -4.95 -0.40
CA ASP A 111 -1.10 -6.24 0.13
C ASP A 111 -2.13 -7.37 0.05
N ASP A 112 -3.39 -7.03 -0.16
CA ASP A 112 -4.46 -8.03 -0.34
C ASP A 112 -4.36 -8.77 -1.68
N PHE A 113 -3.73 -8.16 -2.70
CA PHE A 113 -3.73 -8.76 -4.03
C PHE A 113 -2.43 -8.63 -4.84
N ALA A 114 -1.50 -7.76 -4.46
CA ALA A 114 -0.24 -7.61 -5.18
C ALA A 114 0.94 -7.31 -4.25
N ARG A 115 2.04 -8.05 -4.41
CA ARG A 115 3.25 -7.91 -3.60
C ARG A 115 4.52 -8.06 -4.42
N PHE A 116 5.57 -7.35 -4.03
CA PHE A 116 6.91 -7.67 -4.49
C PHE A 116 7.40 -8.99 -3.89
N SER A 117 7.86 -9.91 -4.72
CA SER A 117 8.55 -11.13 -4.27
C SER A 117 10.08 -10.99 -4.33
N SER A 118 10.57 -9.98 -5.03
CA SER A 118 11.98 -9.57 -5.07
C SER A 118 12.08 -8.10 -5.50
N ALA A 119 13.30 -7.56 -5.59
CA ALA A 119 13.51 -6.20 -6.06
C ALA A 119 12.96 -5.92 -7.48
N SER A 120 12.78 -6.95 -8.29
CA SER A 120 12.33 -6.86 -9.68
C SER A 120 11.18 -7.80 -10.03
N SER A 121 10.53 -8.43 -9.06
CA SER A 121 9.44 -9.37 -9.34
C SER A 121 8.20 -9.03 -8.54
N VAL A 122 7.03 -9.04 -9.20
CA VAL A 122 5.72 -8.77 -8.60
C VAL A 122 4.81 -9.97 -8.77
N LEU A 123 4.25 -10.44 -7.67
CA LEU A 123 3.13 -11.37 -7.65
C LEU A 123 1.82 -10.56 -7.61
N CYS A 124 0.88 -10.89 -8.46
CA CYS A 124 -0.43 -10.24 -8.48
C CYS A 124 -1.54 -11.28 -8.62
N ALA A 125 -2.53 -11.19 -7.76
CA ALA A 125 -3.73 -12.01 -7.86
C ALA A 125 -4.40 -11.80 -9.22
N PHE A 126 -4.92 -12.86 -9.78
CA PHE A 126 -5.58 -12.85 -11.07
C PHE A 126 -6.77 -13.81 -11.12
N SER A 127 -7.85 -13.37 -11.73
CA SER A 127 -9.00 -14.23 -12.06
C SER A 127 -9.58 -13.76 -13.40
N ASP A 128 -10.01 -14.70 -14.19
CA ASP A 128 -10.73 -14.45 -15.46
C ASP A 128 -12.26 -14.51 -15.28
N LYS A 129 -12.74 -14.77 -14.06
CA LYS A 129 -14.15 -14.91 -13.72
C LYS A 129 -14.46 -14.35 -12.33
N GLY A 130 -15.74 -14.15 -12.06
CA GLY A 130 -16.25 -13.66 -10.78
C GLY A 130 -16.11 -12.13 -10.63
N GLU A 131 -16.49 -11.64 -9.47
CA GLU A 131 -16.63 -10.21 -9.19
C GLU A 131 -15.29 -9.47 -9.25
N ASN A 132 -14.21 -10.14 -8.89
CA ASN A 132 -12.87 -9.55 -8.89
C ASN A 132 -12.18 -9.53 -10.27
N ALA A 133 -12.68 -10.25 -11.28
CA ALA A 133 -12.02 -10.34 -12.58
C ALA A 133 -11.78 -8.96 -13.24
N PRO A 134 -12.75 -8.03 -13.30
CA PRO A 134 -12.54 -6.74 -13.96
C PRO A 134 -11.48 -5.87 -13.28
N VAL A 135 -11.45 -5.83 -11.95
CA VAL A 135 -10.48 -5.02 -11.20
C VAL A 135 -9.09 -5.62 -11.29
N LEU A 136 -8.95 -6.94 -11.21
CA LEU A 136 -7.68 -7.64 -11.33
C LEU A 136 -7.10 -7.51 -12.73
N GLU A 137 -7.91 -7.61 -13.78
CA GLU A 137 -7.48 -7.37 -15.15
C GLU A 137 -7.00 -5.94 -15.37
N ARG A 138 -7.72 -4.96 -14.83
CA ARG A 138 -7.29 -3.55 -14.87
C ARG A 138 -5.96 -3.34 -14.17
N ASN A 139 -5.79 -3.87 -12.97
CA ASN A 139 -4.55 -3.77 -12.20
C ASN A 139 -3.40 -4.47 -12.91
N TRP A 140 -3.64 -5.65 -13.48
CA TRP A 140 -2.66 -6.35 -14.29
C TRP A 140 -2.19 -5.52 -15.49
N SER A 141 -3.11 -4.89 -16.21
CA SER A 141 -2.78 -4.01 -17.35
C SER A 141 -1.93 -2.80 -16.93
N LEU A 142 -2.13 -2.27 -15.71
CA LEU A 142 -1.29 -1.20 -15.17
C LEU A 142 0.13 -1.70 -14.84
N LEU A 143 0.25 -2.90 -14.28
CA LEU A 143 1.56 -3.55 -14.06
C LEU A 143 2.29 -3.80 -15.37
N GLU A 144 1.61 -4.31 -16.39
CA GLU A 144 2.22 -4.54 -17.71
C GLU A 144 2.76 -3.25 -18.34
N LYS A 145 2.06 -2.12 -18.18
CA LYS A 145 2.56 -0.81 -18.64
C LYS A 145 3.79 -0.32 -17.87
N ALA A 146 3.90 -0.68 -16.60
CA ALA A 146 5.04 -0.31 -15.76
C ALA A 146 6.25 -1.25 -15.94
N LYS A 147 6.00 -2.49 -16.41
CA LYS A 147 6.97 -3.58 -16.49
C LYS A 147 8.29 -3.17 -17.15
N ASP A 148 8.23 -2.62 -18.35
CA ASP A 148 9.43 -2.31 -19.14
C ASP A 148 10.20 -1.13 -18.54
N ARG A 149 9.47 -0.14 -17.99
CA ARG A 149 10.08 1.03 -17.35
C ARG A 149 10.92 0.65 -16.15
N PHE A 150 10.46 -0.31 -15.35
CA PHE A 150 11.09 -0.69 -14.09
C PHE A 150 11.81 -2.05 -14.13
N GLY A 151 11.85 -2.71 -15.29
CA GLY A 151 12.49 -4.02 -15.45
C GLY A 151 11.86 -5.11 -14.60
N LEU A 152 10.52 -5.14 -14.52
CA LEU A 152 9.80 -6.05 -13.64
C LEU A 152 9.48 -7.38 -14.33
N GLU A 153 9.56 -8.45 -13.56
CA GLU A 153 8.94 -9.74 -13.85
C GLU A 153 7.59 -9.81 -13.16
N LEU A 154 6.52 -10.10 -13.93
CA LEU A 154 5.17 -10.19 -13.41
C LEU A 154 4.71 -11.64 -13.37
N GLN A 155 4.14 -12.04 -12.24
CA GLN A 155 3.64 -13.39 -12.03
C GLN A 155 2.20 -13.35 -11.52
N ARG A 156 1.30 -14.08 -12.19
CA ARG A 156 -0.08 -14.23 -11.78
C ARG A 156 -0.23 -15.28 -10.71
N LEU A 157 -1.00 -14.95 -9.67
CA LEU A 157 -1.45 -15.89 -8.66
C LEU A 157 -2.96 -16.14 -8.87
N PRO A 158 -3.40 -17.38 -9.07
CA PRO A 158 -4.83 -17.66 -9.14
C PRO A 158 -5.54 -17.24 -7.86
N MET A 159 -6.68 -16.51 -7.98
CA MET A 159 -7.55 -16.27 -6.84
C MET A 159 -8.15 -17.59 -6.35
N PRO A 160 -8.26 -17.79 -5.03
CA PRO A 160 -9.01 -18.91 -4.47
C PRO A 160 -10.50 -18.79 -4.82
N GLU A 161 -11.21 -19.90 -4.76
CA GLU A 161 -12.69 -19.85 -4.83
C GLU A 161 -13.23 -19.11 -3.59
N PRO A 162 -14.32 -18.32 -3.74
CA PRO A 162 -14.91 -17.60 -2.62
C PRO A 162 -15.31 -18.56 -1.49
N LEU A 163 -14.96 -18.20 -0.27
CA LEU A 163 -15.40 -18.89 0.94
C LEU A 163 -16.47 -18.05 1.60
N TYR A 164 -17.65 -18.63 1.76
CA TYR A 164 -18.76 -18.01 2.49
C TYR A 164 -18.82 -18.63 3.89
N LEU A 165 -18.83 -17.79 4.92
CA LEU A 165 -19.13 -18.22 6.28
C LEU A 165 -20.65 -18.32 6.43
N GLU A 166 -21.13 -19.48 6.90
CA GLU A 166 -22.54 -19.70 7.26
C GLU A 166 -22.86 -19.09 8.62
#